data_a46f4b4ff912488bd195c70e5af65ba5
#
_entry.id   a46f4b4ff912488bd195c70e5af65ba5
#
_cell.length_a   1.000
_cell.length_b   1.000
_cell.length_c   1.000
_cell.angle_alpha   90.00
_cell.angle_beta   90.00
_cell.angle_gamma   90.00
#
_symmetry.space_group_name_H-M   'P 1'
#
loop_
_entity.id
_entity.type
_entity.pdbx_description
1 polymer ?
#
loop_
_entity_poly.entity_id
_entity_poly.type
_entity_poly.pdbx_seq_one_letter_code
_entity_poly.pdbx_strand_id
1 'polypeptide(L)'
;MKEIPVESLEPGMKFTAPLYMDEENIIVPEQAPVKAKDIERLKKWKLVVVHTEGEMINPESEEAEPGGLQGLIKKAFSSPAQKEVTKLYIRYSQKIRDFFRDIDQRNAPDSLEIKDFIDKVLELIARHKDDVIQYILYGKHGESDEAENALNATILSILIGQECNLLSHKIHQLAASALLRDSGMLRIPAKIRDKKGELTPDELREIKTHPVHSYRIITKEIGFSEDVGIPAMQHQERWDGKGYPKNIRGSDISLHARIISIADAFEAMVSERPHRSAMTGNKAMRTMLGDNG
;
A
#
# COMPACT_ATOMS: atom_id res chain seq x y z
N MET A 1 -3.63 -39.71 17.61
CA MET A 1 -2.73 -38.97 16.73
C MET A 1 -2.31 -39.86 15.57
N LYS A 2 -2.29 -39.30 14.35
CA LYS A 2 -1.72 -40.00 13.17
C LYS A 2 -0.21 -39.85 13.18
N GLU A 3 0.52 -40.91 12.82
CA GLU A 3 1.98 -40.89 12.66
C GLU A 3 2.35 -40.54 11.23
N ILE A 4 3.25 -39.57 11.04
CA ILE A 4 3.75 -39.13 9.73
C ILE A 4 5.28 -39.36 9.73
N PRO A 5 5.80 -40.14 8.79
CA PRO A 5 7.26 -40.32 8.66
C PRO A 5 7.93 -38.98 8.33
N VAL A 6 9.04 -38.67 9.04
CA VAL A 6 9.81 -37.43 8.80
C VAL A 6 10.35 -37.36 7.35
N GLU A 7 10.59 -38.52 6.73
CA GLU A 7 11.08 -38.63 5.35
C GLU A 7 10.02 -38.23 4.32
N SER A 8 8.72 -38.29 4.68
CA SER A 8 7.61 -37.90 3.82
C SER A 8 7.25 -36.42 3.94
N LEU A 9 7.89 -35.67 4.85
CA LEU A 9 7.66 -34.25 4.99
C LEU A 9 8.42 -33.48 3.92
N GLU A 10 7.71 -32.60 3.21
CA GLU A 10 8.28 -31.67 2.23
C GLU A 10 8.07 -30.22 2.67
N PRO A 11 9.02 -29.31 2.33
CA PRO A 11 8.84 -27.90 2.60
C PRO A 11 7.59 -27.35 1.91
N GLY A 12 6.76 -26.63 2.66
CA GLY A 12 5.49 -26.09 2.15
C GLY A 12 4.26 -26.89 2.57
N MET A 13 4.38 -28.15 2.98
CA MET A 13 3.26 -28.94 3.52
C MET A 13 2.62 -28.22 4.70
N LYS A 14 1.28 -28.27 4.75
CA LYS A 14 0.47 -27.72 5.85
C LYS A 14 -0.47 -28.81 6.38
N PHE A 15 -0.84 -28.69 7.65
CA PHE A 15 -1.73 -29.63 8.32
C PHE A 15 -2.86 -28.86 9.03
N THR A 16 -4.05 -29.50 9.10
CA THR A 16 -5.24 -28.92 9.75
C THR A 16 -5.14 -28.87 11.29
N ALA A 17 -4.14 -29.54 11.87
CA ALA A 17 -3.77 -29.47 13.28
C ALA A 17 -2.25 -29.42 13.42
N PRO A 18 -1.71 -29.03 14.58
CA PRO A 18 -0.26 -28.93 14.79
C PRO A 18 0.47 -30.26 14.55
N LEU A 19 1.75 -30.18 14.13
CA LEU A 19 2.67 -31.30 14.13
C LEU A 19 3.42 -31.33 15.47
N TYR A 20 3.39 -32.46 16.10
CA TYR A 20 4.03 -32.70 17.40
C TYR A 20 5.24 -33.62 17.24
N MET A 21 6.28 -33.37 18.02
CA MET A 21 7.43 -34.24 18.17
C MET A 21 7.11 -35.41 19.10
N ASP A 22 6.34 -35.11 20.14
CA ASP A 22 5.79 -35.99 21.16
C ASP A 22 4.42 -35.47 21.59
N GLU A 23 3.80 -36.00 22.65
CA GLU A 23 2.45 -35.65 23.08
C GLU A 23 2.28 -34.18 23.49
N GLU A 24 3.35 -33.42 23.75
CA GLU A 24 3.30 -32.07 24.30
C GLU A 24 4.04 -31.02 23.43
N ASN A 25 5.03 -31.43 22.64
CA ASN A 25 5.90 -30.47 21.94
C ASN A 25 5.50 -30.21 20.47
N ILE A 26 4.99 -29.04 20.21
CA ILE A 26 4.63 -28.60 18.85
C ILE A 26 5.88 -28.18 18.08
N ILE A 27 6.06 -28.75 16.89
CA ILE A 27 7.14 -28.41 15.94
C ILE A 27 6.64 -27.40 14.90
N VAL A 28 5.46 -27.66 14.34
CA VAL A 28 4.82 -26.79 13.35
C VAL A 28 3.39 -26.51 13.82
N PRO A 29 3.01 -25.24 14.02
CA PRO A 29 1.65 -24.88 14.38
C PRO A 29 0.64 -25.30 13.28
N GLU A 30 -0.64 -25.41 13.66
CA GLU A 30 -1.71 -25.67 12.69
C GLU A 30 -1.69 -24.67 11.54
N GLN A 31 -1.97 -25.13 10.32
CA GLN A 31 -2.00 -24.35 9.09
C GLN A 31 -0.69 -23.63 8.71
N ALA A 32 0.36 -23.72 9.53
CA ALA A 32 1.67 -23.18 9.19
C ALA A 32 2.41 -24.12 8.22
N PRO A 33 3.13 -23.57 7.21
CA PRO A 33 3.91 -24.40 6.30
C PRO A 33 5.13 -25.00 7.01
N VAL A 34 5.36 -26.29 6.81
CA VAL A 34 6.59 -26.97 7.20
C VAL A 34 7.77 -26.30 6.48
N LYS A 35 8.79 -25.91 7.21
CA LYS A 35 9.99 -25.27 6.65
C LYS A 35 11.10 -26.28 6.48
N ALA A 36 11.98 -26.10 5.49
CA ALA A 36 13.15 -26.95 5.29
C ALA A 36 13.98 -27.11 6.58
N LYS A 37 14.15 -26.03 7.33
CA LYS A 37 14.86 -26.04 8.62
C LYS A 37 14.18 -26.88 9.70
N ASP A 38 12.86 -27.04 9.66
CA ASP A 38 12.13 -27.85 10.63
C ASP A 38 12.38 -29.33 10.33
N ILE A 39 12.39 -29.72 9.05
CA ILE A 39 12.76 -31.08 8.61
C ILE A 39 14.21 -31.41 8.96
N GLU A 40 15.14 -30.47 8.72
CA GLU A 40 16.56 -30.65 9.10
C GLU A 40 16.73 -30.86 10.61
N ARG A 41 16.00 -30.10 11.44
CA ARG A 41 16.01 -30.26 12.90
C ARG A 41 15.50 -31.64 13.33
N LEU A 42 14.40 -32.11 12.74
CA LEU A 42 13.84 -33.43 13.01
C LEU A 42 14.85 -34.56 12.67
N LYS A 43 15.49 -34.47 11.50
CA LYS A 43 16.53 -35.42 11.07
C LYS A 43 17.75 -35.37 11.98
N LYS A 44 18.17 -34.17 12.41
CA LYS A 44 19.30 -34.00 13.36
C LYS A 44 18.99 -34.62 14.73
N TRP A 45 17.73 -34.57 15.16
CA TRP A 45 17.27 -35.20 16.42
C TRP A 45 16.98 -36.70 16.24
N LYS A 46 17.23 -37.27 15.05
CA LYS A 46 16.99 -38.69 14.72
C LYS A 46 15.54 -39.13 14.93
N LEU A 47 14.59 -38.21 14.77
CA LEU A 47 13.18 -38.55 14.84
C LEU A 47 12.76 -39.20 13.51
N VAL A 48 12.04 -40.31 13.60
CA VAL A 48 11.58 -41.10 12.47
C VAL A 48 10.16 -40.69 12.09
N VAL A 49 9.36 -40.31 13.09
CA VAL A 49 7.95 -39.95 12.94
C VAL A 49 7.62 -38.66 13.71
N VAL A 50 6.64 -37.93 13.23
CA VAL A 50 5.96 -36.85 13.94
C VAL A 50 4.48 -37.18 14.04
N HIS A 51 3.78 -36.59 14.99
CA HIS A 51 2.37 -36.87 15.26
C HIS A 51 1.48 -35.68 14.94
N THR A 52 0.25 -35.97 14.47
CA THR A 52 -0.79 -34.93 14.29
C THR A 52 -2.18 -35.52 14.45
N GLU A 53 -3.12 -34.71 14.89
CA GLU A 53 -4.56 -35.06 14.85
C GLU A 53 -5.23 -34.56 13.55
N GLY A 54 -4.50 -33.77 12.76
CA GLY A 54 -4.97 -33.20 11.53
C GLY A 54 -4.71 -34.02 10.28
N GLU A 55 -5.20 -33.52 9.17
CA GLU A 55 -4.95 -34.05 7.83
C GLU A 55 -4.00 -33.13 7.07
N MET A 56 -3.25 -33.68 6.13
CA MET A 56 -2.43 -32.89 5.22
C MET A 56 -3.34 -32.04 4.33
N ILE A 57 -3.10 -30.75 4.31
CA ILE A 57 -3.79 -29.84 3.41
C ILE A 57 -3.15 -29.98 2.03
N ASN A 58 -3.89 -30.53 1.07
CA ASN A 58 -3.39 -30.69 -0.29
C ASN A 58 -3.35 -29.31 -0.96
N PRO A 59 -2.22 -28.88 -1.54
CA PRO A 59 -2.15 -27.55 -2.20
C PRO A 59 -3.16 -27.42 -3.36
N GLU A 60 -3.59 -28.52 -3.98
CA GLU A 60 -4.65 -28.53 -4.99
C GLU A 60 -6.06 -28.37 -4.41
N SER A 61 -6.26 -28.56 -3.10
CA SER A 61 -7.56 -28.37 -2.44
C SER A 61 -7.76 -26.95 -1.89
N GLU A 62 -6.73 -26.10 -1.85
CA GLU A 62 -6.87 -24.67 -1.47
C GLU A 62 -7.71 -23.87 -2.49
N GLU A 63 -7.96 -24.41 -3.71
CA GLU A 63 -8.90 -23.80 -4.68
C GLU A 63 -10.39 -24.10 -4.38
N ALA A 64 -10.71 -24.96 -3.43
CA ALA A 64 -12.05 -25.55 -3.29
C ALA A 64 -12.76 -25.37 -1.93
N GLU A 65 -12.24 -24.58 -0.98
CA GLU A 65 -13.00 -24.25 0.25
C GLU A 65 -13.75 -22.93 0.09
N PRO A 66 -15.10 -22.92 0.05
CA PRO A 66 -15.91 -21.70 -0.10
C PRO A 66 -15.84 -20.74 1.12
N GLY A 67 -15.06 -21.06 2.14
CA GLY A 67 -15.00 -20.32 3.42
C GLY A 67 -13.65 -19.73 3.79
N GLY A 68 -12.57 -19.99 3.04
CA GLY A 68 -11.26 -19.38 3.31
C GLY A 68 -11.22 -17.89 2.98
N LEU A 69 -10.24 -17.15 3.52
CA LEU A 69 -10.07 -15.72 3.28
C LEU A 69 -10.08 -15.38 1.78
N GLN A 70 -9.44 -16.19 0.92
CA GLN A 70 -9.46 -16.01 -0.52
C GLN A 70 -10.84 -16.22 -1.13
N GLY A 71 -11.61 -17.19 -0.64
CA GLY A 71 -13.00 -17.43 -1.06
C GLY A 71 -13.91 -16.25 -0.66
N LEU A 72 -13.73 -15.70 0.54
CA LEU A 72 -14.45 -14.53 1.01
C LEU A 72 -14.09 -13.28 0.18
N ILE A 73 -12.80 -13.07 -0.11
CA ILE A 73 -12.33 -12.01 -1.00
C ILE A 73 -12.95 -12.16 -2.40
N LYS A 74 -12.87 -13.34 -3.02
CA LYS A 74 -13.44 -13.59 -4.35
C LYS A 74 -14.96 -13.35 -4.38
N LYS A 75 -15.68 -13.73 -3.33
CA LYS A 75 -17.12 -13.49 -3.18
C LYS A 75 -17.41 -11.99 -3.00
N ALA A 76 -16.64 -11.28 -2.18
CA ALA A 76 -16.76 -9.83 -1.99
C ALA A 76 -16.57 -9.09 -3.32
N PHE A 77 -15.50 -9.42 -4.09
CA PHE A 77 -15.22 -8.79 -5.39
C PHE A 77 -16.19 -9.17 -6.52
N SER A 78 -17.11 -10.10 -6.29
CA SER A 78 -18.18 -10.44 -7.25
C SER A 78 -19.44 -9.61 -7.07
N SER A 79 -19.54 -8.82 -6.01
CA SER A 79 -20.70 -7.96 -5.74
C SER A 79 -20.88 -6.87 -6.81
N PRO A 80 -22.12 -6.42 -7.09
CA PRO A 80 -22.37 -5.31 -8.00
C PRO A 80 -21.63 -4.03 -7.59
N ALA A 81 -21.60 -3.70 -6.29
CA ALA A 81 -20.90 -2.55 -5.76
C ALA A 81 -19.40 -2.62 -6.02
N GLN A 82 -18.78 -3.76 -5.79
CA GLN A 82 -17.35 -3.96 -6.01
C GLN A 82 -16.96 -3.90 -7.50
N LYS A 83 -17.84 -4.40 -8.38
CA LYS A 83 -17.65 -4.25 -9.84
C LYS A 83 -17.72 -2.80 -10.29
N GLU A 84 -18.63 -2.01 -9.70
CA GLU A 84 -18.74 -0.57 -9.95
C GLU A 84 -17.49 0.15 -9.46
N VAL A 85 -17.05 -0.10 -8.22
CA VAL A 85 -15.82 0.45 -7.65
C VAL A 85 -14.62 0.13 -8.54
N THR A 86 -14.44 -1.12 -8.94
CA THR A 86 -13.35 -1.54 -9.84
C THR A 86 -13.36 -0.74 -11.14
N LYS A 87 -14.53 -0.58 -11.77
CA LYS A 87 -14.68 0.17 -13.02
C LYS A 87 -14.32 1.65 -12.83
N LEU A 88 -14.82 2.27 -11.75
CA LEU A 88 -14.54 3.67 -11.45
C LEU A 88 -13.07 3.88 -11.07
N TYR A 89 -12.48 2.95 -10.32
CA TYR A 89 -11.07 2.99 -9.96
C TYR A 89 -10.16 2.99 -11.20
N ILE A 90 -10.38 2.05 -12.13
CA ILE A 90 -9.64 2.00 -13.40
C ILE A 90 -9.79 3.31 -14.18
N ARG A 91 -11.01 3.83 -14.27
CA ARG A 91 -11.28 5.11 -14.95
C ARG A 91 -10.57 6.29 -14.28
N TYR A 92 -10.54 6.32 -12.95
CA TYR A 92 -9.89 7.39 -12.19
C TYR A 92 -8.38 7.31 -12.28
N SER A 93 -7.80 6.10 -12.19
CA SER A 93 -6.37 5.91 -12.44
C SER A 93 -5.97 6.37 -13.84
N GLN A 94 -6.79 6.07 -14.86
CA GLN A 94 -6.53 6.57 -16.21
C GLN A 94 -6.57 8.10 -16.29
N LYS A 95 -7.53 8.75 -15.63
CA LYS A 95 -7.61 10.21 -15.59
C LYS A 95 -6.38 10.84 -14.91
N ILE A 96 -5.85 10.21 -13.86
CA ILE A 96 -4.62 10.65 -13.20
C ILE A 96 -3.41 10.50 -14.13
N ARG A 97 -3.33 9.38 -14.89
CA ARG A 97 -2.27 9.21 -15.91
C ARG A 97 -2.32 10.32 -16.95
N ASP A 98 -3.52 10.72 -17.37
CA ASP A 98 -3.71 11.85 -18.29
C ASP A 98 -3.22 13.16 -17.65
N PHE A 99 -3.57 13.45 -16.40
CA PHE A 99 -3.05 14.63 -15.68
C PHE A 99 -1.52 14.61 -15.60
N PHE A 100 -0.92 13.49 -15.24
CA PHE A 100 0.54 13.39 -15.11
C PHE A 100 1.24 13.55 -16.47
N ARG A 101 0.68 12.97 -17.55
CA ARG A 101 1.18 13.18 -18.91
C ARG A 101 1.11 14.66 -19.31
N ASP A 102 0.00 15.32 -19.04
CA ASP A 102 -0.20 16.71 -19.40
C ASP A 102 0.73 17.63 -18.59
N ILE A 103 0.94 17.35 -17.29
CA ILE A 103 1.95 18.03 -16.47
C ILE A 103 3.36 17.81 -17.03
N ASP A 104 3.73 16.59 -17.42
CA ASP A 104 5.04 16.29 -18.01
C ASP A 104 5.28 17.08 -19.30
N GLN A 105 4.26 17.21 -20.14
CA GLN A 105 4.26 17.98 -21.38
C GLN A 105 4.17 19.51 -21.18
N ARG A 106 4.19 20.01 -19.95
CA ARG A 106 4.05 21.45 -19.62
C ARG A 106 2.68 22.04 -20.02
N ASN A 107 1.69 21.21 -20.14
CA ASN A 107 0.30 21.57 -20.39
C ASN A 107 -0.57 21.16 -19.20
N ALA A 108 -0.17 21.61 -18.01
CA ALA A 108 -0.83 21.21 -16.77
C ALA A 108 -2.32 21.55 -16.78
N PRO A 109 -3.21 20.66 -16.28
CA PRO A 109 -4.62 20.93 -16.12
C PRO A 109 -4.82 22.12 -15.17
N ASP A 110 -5.92 22.84 -15.31
CA ASP A 110 -6.24 23.89 -14.37
C ASP A 110 -6.78 23.34 -13.04
N SER A 111 -6.82 24.19 -12.03
CA SER A 111 -7.26 23.80 -10.69
C SER A 111 -8.73 23.39 -10.61
N LEU A 112 -9.59 23.85 -11.54
CA LEU A 112 -11.01 23.49 -11.57
C LEU A 112 -11.18 22.05 -12.05
N GLU A 113 -10.45 21.65 -13.09
CA GLU A 113 -10.50 20.28 -13.59
C GLU A 113 -10.09 19.26 -12.54
N ILE A 114 -9.06 19.58 -11.74
CA ILE A 114 -8.63 18.73 -10.63
C ILE A 114 -9.66 18.72 -9.50
N LYS A 115 -10.29 19.86 -9.19
CA LYS A 115 -11.38 19.91 -8.19
C LYS A 115 -12.56 19.06 -8.61
N ASP A 116 -13.01 19.15 -9.84
CA ASP A 116 -14.09 18.33 -10.39
C ASP A 116 -13.77 16.82 -10.31
N PHE A 117 -12.50 16.47 -10.50
CA PHE A 117 -12.05 15.10 -10.33
C PHE A 117 -12.10 14.67 -8.85
N ILE A 118 -11.64 15.51 -7.92
CA ILE A 118 -11.69 15.26 -6.48
C ILE A 118 -13.14 15.10 -6.01
N ASP A 119 -14.08 15.88 -6.49
CA ASP A 119 -15.50 15.73 -6.18
C ASP A 119 -16.03 14.35 -6.55
N LYS A 120 -15.64 13.80 -7.70
CA LYS A 120 -15.98 12.43 -8.09
C LYS A 120 -15.34 11.36 -7.19
N VAL A 121 -14.13 11.58 -6.71
CA VAL A 121 -13.49 10.67 -5.75
C VAL A 121 -14.20 10.73 -4.41
N LEU A 122 -14.59 11.92 -3.94
CA LEU A 122 -15.38 12.09 -2.71
C LEU A 122 -16.76 11.42 -2.82
N GLU A 123 -17.42 11.54 -3.96
CA GLU A 123 -18.69 10.87 -4.24
C GLU A 123 -18.53 9.33 -4.23
N LEU A 124 -17.47 8.80 -4.82
CA LEU A 124 -17.15 7.38 -4.79
C LEU A 124 -16.98 6.89 -3.33
N ILE A 125 -16.22 7.62 -2.52
CA ILE A 125 -16.00 7.29 -1.10
C ILE A 125 -17.33 7.36 -0.33
N ALA A 126 -18.14 8.39 -0.55
CA ALA A 126 -19.41 8.56 0.15
C ALA A 126 -20.39 7.42 -0.14
N ARG A 127 -20.39 6.87 -1.35
CA ARG A 127 -21.29 5.79 -1.75
C ARG A 127 -20.77 4.38 -1.42
N HIS A 128 -19.43 4.18 -1.45
CA HIS A 128 -18.81 2.87 -1.46
C HIS A 128 -17.57 2.79 -0.56
N LYS A 129 -17.60 3.42 0.63
CA LYS A 129 -16.45 3.52 1.55
C LYS A 129 -15.76 2.16 1.76
N ASP A 130 -16.53 1.16 2.16
CA ASP A 130 -15.98 -0.16 2.51
C ASP A 130 -15.47 -0.92 1.29
N ASP A 131 -16.18 -0.83 0.16
CA ASP A 131 -15.77 -1.48 -1.10
C ASP A 131 -14.47 -0.86 -1.64
N VAL A 132 -14.29 0.46 -1.51
CA VAL A 132 -13.07 1.17 -1.91
C VAL A 132 -11.89 0.76 -1.03
N ILE A 133 -12.09 0.67 0.29
CA ILE A 133 -11.05 0.19 1.22
C ILE A 133 -10.68 -1.26 0.88
N GLN A 134 -11.66 -2.13 0.66
CA GLN A 134 -11.42 -3.51 0.25
C GLN A 134 -10.65 -3.57 -1.07
N TYR A 135 -10.97 -2.70 -2.04
CA TYR A 135 -10.26 -2.66 -3.31
C TYR A 135 -8.79 -2.25 -3.13
N ILE A 136 -8.48 -1.26 -2.30
CA ILE A 136 -7.10 -0.86 -2.00
C ILE A 136 -6.32 -2.00 -1.33
N LEU A 137 -6.96 -2.75 -0.40
CA LEU A 137 -6.28 -3.78 0.39
C LEU A 137 -6.13 -5.13 -0.34
N TYR A 138 -7.07 -5.47 -1.21
CA TYR A 138 -7.20 -6.83 -1.77
C TYR A 138 -7.47 -6.86 -3.27
N GLY A 139 -7.64 -5.73 -3.93
CA GLY A 139 -7.80 -5.63 -5.38
C GLY A 139 -6.57 -6.18 -6.08
N LYS A 140 -6.77 -6.86 -7.22
CA LYS A 140 -5.65 -7.22 -8.07
C LYS A 140 -5.17 -5.97 -8.79
N HIS A 141 -4.23 -5.31 -8.15
CA HIS A 141 -3.39 -4.34 -8.80
C HIS A 141 -2.28 -5.16 -9.47
N GLY A 142 -2.03 -4.93 -10.75
CA GLY A 142 -0.78 -5.36 -11.38
C GLY A 142 0.42 -4.69 -10.68
N GLU A 143 1.56 -4.58 -11.34
CA GLU A 143 2.59 -3.64 -10.85
C GLU A 143 1.92 -2.27 -10.73
N SER A 144 1.77 -1.78 -9.48
CA SER A 144 1.11 -0.50 -9.22
C SER A 144 1.91 0.62 -9.86
N ASP A 145 1.26 1.43 -10.66
CA ASP A 145 1.88 2.60 -11.26
C ASP A 145 1.68 3.86 -10.38
N GLU A 146 2.38 4.93 -10.74
CA GLU A 146 2.33 6.21 -10.03
C GLU A 146 0.89 6.77 -9.90
N ALA A 147 0.02 6.53 -10.88
CA ALA A 147 -1.36 7.01 -10.85
C ALA A 147 -2.23 6.24 -9.86
N GLU A 148 -2.05 4.94 -9.75
CA GLU A 148 -2.75 4.11 -8.77
C GLU A 148 -2.28 4.45 -7.35
N ASN A 149 -0.98 4.62 -7.15
CA ASN A 149 -0.41 5.06 -5.88
C ASN A 149 -0.95 6.45 -5.47
N ALA A 150 -1.05 7.37 -6.43
CA ALA A 150 -1.62 8.70 -6.19
C ALA A 150 -3.11 8.61 -5.81
N LEU A 151 -3.90 7.77 -6.49
CA LEU A 151 -5.32 7.56 -6.18
C LEU A 151 -5.49 6.94 -4.79
N ASN A 152 -4.74 5.88 -4.48
CA ASN A 152 -4.78 5.21 -3.19
C ASN A 152 -4.46 6.16 -2.04
N ALA A 153 -3.34 6.87 -2.13
CA ALA A 153 -2.93 7.81 -1.10
C ALA A 153 -3.93 8.99 -0.97
N THR A 154 -4.56 9.43 -2.07
CA THR A 154 -5.61 10.44 -2.04
C THR A 154 -6.83 9.93 -1.27
N ILE A 155 -7.32 8.75 -1.60
CA ILE A 155 -8.47 8.14 -0.92
C ILE A 155 -8.18 7.94 0.56
N LEU A 156 -7.03 7.36 0.91
CA LEU A 156 -6.61 7.16 2.29
C LEU A 156 -6.48 8.48 3.05
N SER A 157 -5.91 9.51 2.42
CA SER A 157 -5.81 10.85 3.03
C SER A 157 -7.18 11.47 3.29
N ILE A 158 -8.13 11.34 2.37
CA ILE A 158 -9.52 11.79 2.55
C ILE A 158 -10.15 11.08 3.75
N LEU A 159 -10.04 9.76 3.82
CA LEU A 159 -10.61 8.96 4.91
C LEU A 159 -10.03 9.36 6.26
N ILE A 160 -8.71 9.51 6.37
CA ILE A 160 -8.05 9.97 7.60
C ILE A 160 -8.50 11.40 7.94
N GLY A 161 -8.57 12.29 6.95
CA GLY A 161 -9.01 13.67 7.15
C GLY A 161 -10.46 13.75 7.66
N GLN A 162 -11.35 12.90 7.16
CA GLN A 162 -12.74 12.79 7.64
C GLN A 162 -12.80 12.32 9.10
N GLU A 163 -12.03 11.30 9.46
CA GLU A 163 -11.94 10.81 10.85
C GLU A 163 -11.29 11.86 11.78
N CYS A 164 -10.43 12.73 11.25
CA CYS A 164 -9.90 13.90 11.96
C CYS A 164 -10.90 15.08 12.03
N ASN A 165 -12.13 14.92 11.55
CA ASN A 165 -13.19 15.96 11.50
C ASN A 165 -12.76 17.24 10.75
N LEU A 166 -11.98 17.10 9.70
CA LEU A 166 -11.62 18.24 8.86
C LEU A 166 -12.85 18.79 8.13
N LEU A 167 -12.94 20.11 8.02
CA LEU A 167 -14.00 20.76 7.26
C LEU A 167 -13.91 20.42 5.76
N SER A 168 -15.03 20.40 5.06
CA SER A 168 -15.13 20.01 3.66
C SER A 168 -14.08 20.70 2.76
N HIS A 169 -13.88 22.01 2.87
CA HIS A 169 -12.89 22.72 2.07
C HIS A 169 -11.44 22.27 2.40
N LYS A 170 -11.15 21.86 3.66
CA LYS A 170 -9.85 21.31 4.07
C LYS A 170 -9.65 19.91 3.52
N ILE A 171 -10.71 19.10 3.43
CA ILE A 171 -10.67 17.80 2.75
C ILE A 171 -10.33 17.96 1.26
N HIS A 172 -10.91 18.95 0.56
CA HIS A 172 -10.56 19.21 -0.83
C HIS A 172 -9.09 19.64 -1.01
N GLN A 173 -8.60 20.52 -0.12
CA GLN A 173 -7.19 20.93 -0.13
C GLN A 173 -6.26 19.73 0.15
N LEU A 174 -6.59 18.89 1.13
CA LEU A 174 -5.86 17.68 1.45
C LEU A 174 -5.83 16.70 0.28
N ALA A 175 -6.99 16.45 -0.35
CA ALA A 175 -7.11 15.57 -1.50
C ALA A 175 -6.28 16.04 -2.69
N ALA A 176 -6.31 17.34 -3.01
CA ALA A 176 -5.50 17.92 -4.09
C ALA A 176 -4.00 17.81 -3.78
N SER A 177 -3.60 18.06 -2.54
CA SER A 177 -2.21 17.91 -2.10
C SER A 177 -1.74 16.46 -2.21
N ALA A 178 -2.56 15.50 -1.75
CA ALA A 178 -2.25 14.08 -1.81
C ALA A 178 -2.14 13.57 -3.25
N LEU A 179 -3.06 13.98 -4.13
CA LEU A 179 -3.07 13.61 -5.54
C LEU A 179 -1.80 14.06 -6.26
N LEU A 180 -1.35 15.27 -5.97
CA LEU A 180 -0.28 15.94 -6.72
C LEU A 180 1.09 15.88 -6.01
N ARG A 181 1.19 15.23 -4.84
CA ARG A 181 2.41 15.24 -4.00
C ARG A 181 3.68 14.83 -4.73
N ASP A 182 3.54 13.84 -5.62
CA ASP A 182 4.67 13.28 -6.38
C ASP A 182 4.76 13.81 -7.82
N SER A 183 3.92 14.77 -8.23
CA SER A 183 3.97 15.37 -9.58
C SER A 183 5.34 15.95 -9.93
N GLY A 184 6.11 16.35 -8.93
CA GLY A 184 7.48 16.81 -9.10
C GLY A 184 8.48 15.75 -9.57
N MET A 185 8.17 14.45 -9.42
CA MET A 185 8.96 13.36 -10.00
C MET A 185 9.05 13.47 -11.52
N LEU A 186 8.05 14.06 -12.17
CA LEU A 186 8.04 14.35 -13.61
C LEU A 186 9.09 15.41 -14.02
N ARG A 187 9.72 16.08 -13.08
CA ARG A 187 10.84 17.02 -13.32
C ARG A 187 12.20 16.42 -13.07
N ILE A 188 12.24 15.21 -12.49
CA ILE A 188 13.48 14.46 -12.31
C ILE A 188 13.88 13.81 -13.63
N PRO A 189 15.15 13.89 -14.04
CA PRO A 189 15.60 13.24 -15.28
C PRO A 189 15.25 11.75 -15.32
N ALA A 190 14.65 11.28 -16.41
CA ALA A 190 14.18 9.90 -16.57
C ALA A 190 15.29 8.86 -16.30
N LYS A 191 16.55 9.17 -16.67
CA LYS A 191 17.71 8.31 -16.38
C LYS A 191 17.96 8.06 -14.88
N ILE A 192 17.45 8.97 -14.01
CA ILE A 192 17.56 8.85 -12.54
C ILE A 192 16.27 8.24 -12.00
N ARG A 193 15.11 8.80 -12.39
CA ARG A 193 13.78 8.36 -11.95
C ARG A 193 13.51 6.89 -12.26
N ASP A 194 13.82 6.44 -13.47
CA ASP A 194 13.49 5.11 -13.98
C ASP A 194 14.64 4.11 -13.83
N LYS A 195 15.68 4.46 -13.07
CA LYS A 195 16.88 3.65 -12.87
C LYS A 195 16.56 2.33 -12.16
N LYS A 196 16.89 1.22 -12.81
CA LYS A 196 16.82 -0.12 -12.21
C LYS A 196 18.12 -0.43 -11.46
N GLY A 197 18.21 -0.09 -10.21
CA GLY A 197 19.39 -0.35 -9.39
C GLY A 197 19.61 0.70 -8.32
N GLU A 198 20.70 0.59 -7.58
CA GLU A 198 21.00 1.53 -6.51
C GLU A 198 21.28 2.93 -7.06
N LEU A 199 20.72 3.93 -6.38
CA LEU A 199 20.95 5.33 -6.68
C LEU A 199 22.27 5.77 -6.04
N THR A 200 23.06 6.54 -6.77
CA THR A 200 24.20 7.23 -6.17
C THR A 200 23.73 8.32 -5.20
N PRO A 201 24.62 8.80 -4.30
CA PRO A 201 24.26 9.90 -3.39
C PRO A 201 23.79 11.17 -4.14
N ASP A 202 24.34 11.44 -5.33
CA ASP A 202 23.94 12.59 -6.14
C ASP A 202 22.57 12.40 -6.78
N GLU A 203 22.30 11.22 -7.31
CA GLU A 203 20.98 10.87 -7.85
C GLU A 203 19.91 10.88 -6.76
N LEU A 204 20.25 10.40 -5.55
CA LEU A 204 19.33 10.47 -4.41
C LEU A 204 19.05 11.92 -4.00
N ARG A 205 20.06 12.81 -4.04
CA ARG A 205 19.83 14.24 -3.80
C ARG A 205 18.90 14.85 -4.84
N GLU A 206 19.06 14.48 -6.09
CA GLU A 206 18.17 14.94 -7.17
C GLU A 206 16.74 14.48 -6.93
N ILE A 207 16.50 13.19 -6.63
CA ILE A 207 15.16 12.68 -6.31
C ILE A 207 14.54 13.46 -5.13
N LYS A 208 15.31 13.76 -4.09
CA LYS A 208 14.83 14.51 -2.93
C LYS A 208 14.40 15.94 -3.24
N THR A 209 14.61 16.43 -4.45
CA THR A 209 14.09 17.74 -4.89
C THR A 209 12.64 17.70 -5.37
N HIS A 210 12.06 16.50 -5.63
CA HIS A 210 10.70 16.39 -6.18
C HIS A 210 9.63 17.11 -5.36
N PRO A 211 9.67 17.18 -4.00
CA PRO A 211 8.61 17.89 -3.28
C PRO A 211 8.62 19.39 -3.57
N VAL A 212 9.80 19.97 -3.82
CA VAL A 212 9.93 21.39 -4.22
C VAL A 212 9.38 21.58 -5.64
N HIS A 213 9.61 20.61 -6.53
CA HIS A 213 9.04 20.65 -7.87
C HIS A 213 7.52 20.47 -7.84
N SER A 214 6.99 19.57 -7.00
CA SER A 214 5.55 19.41 -6.80
C SER A 214 4.90 20.72 -6.35
N TYR A 215 5.48 21.38 -5.36
CA TYR A 215 5.01 22.70 -4.91
C TYR A 215 4.93 23.70 -6.07
N ARG A 216 5.96 23.77 -6.92
CA ARG A 216 5.99 24.69 -8.07
C ARG A 216 4.93 24.35 -9.11
N ILE A 217 4.75 23.08 -9.44
CA ILE A 217 3.72 22.60 -10.35
C ILE A 217 2.34 22.99 -9.80
N ILE A 218 2.06 22.67 -8.55
CA ILE A 218 0.78 22.93 -7.88
C ILE A 218 0.45 24.42 -7.85
N THR A 219 1.41 25.27 -7.46
CA THR A 219 1.14 26.69 -7.22
C THR A 219 1.33 27.58 -8.45
N LYS A 220 2.21 27.21 -9.39
CA LYS A 220 2.56 28.08 -10.53
C LYS A 220 2.05 27.57 -11.86
N GLU A 221 1.95 26.25 -12.05
CA GLU A 221 1.50 25.69 -13.31
C GLU A 221 -0.02 25.38 -13.26
N ILE A 222 -0.53 24.80 -12.15
CA ILE A 222 -1.94 24.42 -11.97
C ILE A 222 -2.77 25.57 -11.38
N GLY A 223 -2.15 26.43 -10.55
CA GLY A 223 -2.80 27.61 -9.97
C GLY A 223 -3.54 27.37 -8.65
N PHE A 224 -3.19 26.32 -7.89
CA PHE A 224 -3.67 26.16 -6.52
C PHE A 224 -2.98 27.11 -5.54
N SER A 225 -3.67 27.38 -4.41
CA SER A 225 -3.09 28.14 -3.31
C SER A 225 -1.96 27.39 -2.60
N GLU A 226 -1.20 28.12 -1.77
CA GLU A 226 -0.17 27.52 -0.92
C GLU A 226 -0.72 26.47 0.08
N ASP A 227 -1.98 26.56 0.46
CA ASP A 227 -2.66 25.57 1.29
C ASP A 227 -2.67 24.16 0.67
N VAL A 228 -2.52 24.06 -0.66
CA VAL A 228 -2.37 22.78 -1.38
C VAL A 228 -0.90 22.47 -1.65
N GLY A 229 -0.11 23.49 -2.02
CA GLY A 229 1.29 23.30 -2.39
C GLY A 229 2.20 22.95 -1.19
N ILE A 230 2.01 23.63 -0.04
CA ILE A 230 2.85 23.40 1.14
C ILE A 230 2.75 21.97 1.66
N PRO A 231 1.56 21.36 1.85
CA PRO A 231 1.49 19.97 2.27
C PRO A 231 2.15 19.00 1.28
N ALA A 232 2.00 19.23 -0.01
CA ALA A 232 2.68 18.44 -1.04
C ALA A 232 4.22 18.59 -0.97
N MET A 233 4.73 19.79 -0.62
CA MET A 233 6.16 19.98 -0.41
C MET A 233 6.67 19.29 0.86
N GLN A 234 5.82 19.17 1.88
CA GLN A 234 6.20 18.66 3.21
C GLN A 234 5.91 17.17 3.40
N HIS A 235 5.34 16.45 2.44
CA HIS A 235 4.90 15.06 2.64
C HIS A 235 6.06 14.08 2.92
N GLN A 236 7.29 14.44 2.59
CA GLN A 236 8.49 13.68 2.87
C GLN A 236 9.23 14.15 4.14
N GLU A 237 8.68 15.13 4.86
CA GLU A 237 9.19 15.50 6.17
C GLU A 237 8.80 14.46 7.22
N ARG A 238 9.64 14.30 8.24
CA ARG A 238 9.43 13.33 9.31
C ARG A 238 9.26 14.06 10.64
N TRP A 239 8.45 13.47 11.53
CA TRP A 239 8.23 14.03 12.87
C TRP A 239 9.51 14.25 13.65
N ASP A 240 10.52 13.37 13.46
CA ASP A 240 11.84 13.45 14.08
C ASP A 240 12.80 14.48 13.44
N GLY A 241 12.40 15.14 12.36
CA GLY A 241 13.20 16.14 11.63
C GLY A 241 14.24 15.53 10.68
N LYS A 242 14.21 14.21 10.46
CA LYS A 242 15.14 13.54 9.51
C LYS A 242 14.57 13.42 8.10
N GLY A 243 13.42 14.06 7.84
CA GLY A 243 12.81 14.12 6.53
C GLY A 243 13.51 15.12 5.59
N TYR A 244 12.84 15.46 4.51
CA TYR A 244 13.26 16.44 3.52
C TYR A 244 12.04 17.13 2.89
N PRO A 245 12.16 18.29 2.22
CA PRO A 245 13.40 18.98 1.82
C PRO A 245 13.96 19.96 2.88
N LYS A 246 13.16 20.35 3.89
CA LYS A 246 13.53 21.43 4.84
C LYS A 246 14.02 20.92 6.19
N ASN A 247 13.89 19.63 6.47
CA ASN A 247 14.20 18.99 7.75
C ASN A 247 13.44 19.63 8.93
N ILE A 248 12.21 20.07 8.69
CA ILE A 248 11.29 20.55 9.72
C ILE A 248 10.78 19.38 10.56
N ARG A 249 10.32 19.66 11.79
CA ARG A 249 9.94 18.62 12.75
C ARG A 249 8.64 18.93 13.49
N GLY A 250 8.02 17.89 14.02
CA GLY A 250 6.87 18.02 14.91
C GLY A 250 5.73 18.81 14.30
N SER A 251 5.23 19.82 15.02
CA SER A 251 4.10 20.65 14.62
C SER A 251 4.41 21.66 13.51
N ASP A 252 5.69 21.87 13.16
CA ASP A 252 6.07 22.71 12.01
C ASP A 252 5.68 22.04 10.68
N ILE A 253 5.48 20.72 10.69
CA ILE A 253 4.92 19.98 9.57
C ILE A 253 3.39 20.17 9.59
N SER A 254 2.82 20.67 8.49
CA SER A 254 1.39 20.91 8.40
C SER A 254 0.58 19.63 8.65
N LEU A 255 -0.63 19.76 9.22
CA LEU A 255 -1.49 18.60 9.50
C LEU A 255 -1.78 17.80 8.22
N HIS A 256 -2.04 18.48 7.11
CA HIS A 256 -2.27 17.82 5.82
C HIS A 256 -1.04 17.00 5.39
N ALA A 257 0.17 17.54 5.51
CA ALA A 257 1.39 16.81 5.17
C ALA A 257 1.57 15.56 6.04
N ARG A 258 1.30 15.65 7.34
CA ARG A 258 1.35 14.49 8.26
C ARG A 258 0.35 13.41 7.88
N ILE A 259 -0.89 13.79 7.50
CA ILE A 259 -1.91 12.86 7.02
C ILE A 259 -1.45 12.19 5.72
N ILE A 260 -0.94 12.98 4.75
CA ILE A 260 -0.44 12.46 3.48
C ILE A 260 0.73 11.50 3.69
N SER A 261 1.68 11.83 4.56
CA SER A 261 2.83 10.97 4.87
C SER A 261 2.40 9.60 5.43
N ILE A 262 1.39 9.59 6.32
CA ILE A 262 0.82 8.35 6.86
C ILE A 262 0.11 7.54 5.76
N ALA A 263 -0.71 8.20 4.94
CA ALA A 263 -1.43 7.55 3.85
C ALA A 263 -0.49 6.95 2.80
N ASP A 264 0.57 7.69 2.44
CA ASP A 264 1.60 7.26 1.50
C ASP A 264 2.42 6.08 2.03
N ALA A 265 2.85 6.14 3.30
CA ALA A 265 3.57 5.05 3.93
C ALA A 265 2.71 3.76 4.01
N PHE A 266 1.43 3.89 4.36
CA PHE A 266 0.51 2.75 4.39
C PHE A 266 0.28 2.18 3.00
N GLU A 267 -0.02 3.03 2.02
CA GLU A 267 -0.17 2.66 0.61
C GLU A 267 1.05 1.87 0.13
N ALA A 268 2.23 2.44 0.35
CA ALA A 268 3.48 1.80 -0.02
C ALA A 268 3.65 0.40 0.58
N MET A 269 3.12 0.12 1.78
CA MET A 269 3.23 -1.18 2.44
C MET A 269 2.22 -2.20 1.92
N VAL A 270 1.01 -1.78 1.56
CA VAL A 270 -0.06 -2.69 1.10
C VAL A 270 -0.05 -2.93 -0.41
N SER A 271 0.70 -2.13 -1.18
CA SER A 271 0.87 -2.30 -2.63
C SER A 271 2.05 -3.22 -2.97
N GLU A 272 1.90 -4.00 -4.04
CA GLU A 272 3.01 -4.77 -4.60
C GLU A 272 4.04 -3.85 -5.24
N ARG A 273 5.31 -4.13 -4.98
CA ARG A 273 6.44 -3.38 -5.56
C ARG A 273 7.48 -4.37 -6.11
N PRO A 274 8.28 -4.00 -7.13
CA PRO A 274 9.24 -4.91 -7.77
C PRO A 274 10.17 -5.64 -6.80
N HIS A 275 10.42 -5.06 -5.63
CA HIS A 275 11.38 -5.60 -4.65
C HIS A 275 10.72 -6.10 -3.35
N ARG A 276 9.37 -6.04 -3.25
CA ARG A 276 8.67 -6.41 -2.03
C ARG A 276 7.21 -6.77 -2.29
N SER A 277 6.79 -7.94 -1.81
CA SER A 277 5.38 -8.33 -1.78
C SER A 277 4.55 -7.41 -0.87
N ALA A 278 3.29 -7.21 -1.23
CA ALA A 278 2.31 -6.47 -0.44
C ALA A 278 2.18 -7.04 0.98
N MET A 279 2.06 -6.15 1.96
CA MET A 279 1.73 -6.54 3.33
C MET A 279 0.21 -6.59 3.49
N THR A 280 -0.28 -7.43 4.41
CA THR A 280 -1.67 -7.30 4.87
C THR A 280 -1.85 -5.98 5.61
N GLY A 281 -3.05 -5.37 5.56
CA GLY A 281 -3.34 -4.12 6.24
C GLY A 281 -2.97 -4.13 7.73
N ASN A 282 -3.27 -5.24 8.45
CA ASN A 282 -2.89 -5.38 9.86
C ASN A 282 -1.37 -5.38 10.09
N LYS A 283 -0.61 -5.99 9.18
CA LYS A 283 0.86 -5.98 9.27
C LYS A 283 1.41 -4.59 9.00
N ALA A 284 0.89 -3.90 7.98
CA ALA A 284 1.27 -2.53 7.67
C ALA A 284 1.01 -1.59 8.86
N MET A 285 -0.19 -1.64 9.46
CA MET A 285 -0.52 -0.85 10.66
C MET A 285 0.43 -1.12 11.83
N ARG A 286 0.74 -2.39 12.13
CA ARG A 286 1.68 -2.73 13.23
C ARG A 286 3.09 -2.20 12.94
N THR A 287 3.54 -2.29 11.69
CA THR A 287 4.84 -1.75 11.27
C THR A 287 4.90 -0.24 11.49
N MET A 288 3.87 0.49 11.05
CA MET A 288 3.80 1.94 11.22
C MET A 288 3.76 2.37 12.69
N LEU A 289 3.04 1.63 13.55
CA LEU A 289 2.98 1.91 14.99
C LEU A 289 4.30 1.62 15.70
N GLY A 290 5.11 0.68 15.18
CA GLY A 290 6.45 0.38 15.71
C GLY A 290 7.53 1.37 15.27
N ASP A 291 7.31 2.07 14.18
CA ASP A 291 8.29 2.95 13.51
C ASP A 291 7.89 4.42 13.72
N ASN A 292 7.78 4.83 14.99
CA ASN A 292 7.45 6.19 15.40
C ASN A 292 8.64 7.14 15.13
N GLY A 293 8.78 7.55 13.87
CA GLY A 293 9.81 8.47 13.44
C GLY A 293 9.39 9.91 13.35
#